data_1f2eeb78fd71eed72c183d05fedc93fb
#
_entry.id   1f2eeb78fd71eed72c183d05fedc93fb
#
_cell.length_a   1.000
_cell.length_b   1.000
_cell.length_c   1.000
_cell.angle_alpha   90.00
_cell.angle_beta   90.00
_cell.angle_gamma   90.00
#
_symmetry.space_group_name_H-M   'P 1'
#
loop_
_entity.id
_entity.type
_entity.pdbx_description
1 polymer ?
#
loop_
_entity_poly.entity_id
_entity_poly.type
_entity_poly.pdbx_seq_one_letter_code
_entity_poly.pdbx_strand_id
1 'polypeptide(L)'
;MAYQKLQVGLGVNVIPSDTINIPNVSGPTQSGSATSTSANNLVDTAATFTNNLVGYIVYNTTDNTVATVTSVTDANTLVLSANIMANAESYTLYADDNAGCVLYVGGAGDLRVLTSSGSDITFTGVLAGSFIPVQVKRVFSTSNTATSILALW
;
A
#
# COMPACT_ATOMS: atom_id res chain seq x y z
N MET A 1 23.97 18.16 -16.47
CA MET A 1 23.22 16.99 -15.92
C MET A 1 22.92 17.27 -14.46
N ALA A 2 21.66 17.34 -14.10
CA ALA A 2 21.28 17.40 -12.71
C ALA A 2 21.42 16.00 -12.10
N TYR A 3 22.34 15.82 -11.18
CA TYR A 3 22.36 14.65 -10.32
C TYR A 3 21.09 14.71 -9.45
N GLN A 4 20.10 13.90 -9.75
CA GLN A 4 19.01 13.69 -8.82
C GLN A 4 19.59 12.97 -7.60
N LYS A 5 19.83 13.74 -6.56
CA LYS A 5 20.18 13.21 -5.25
C LYS A 5 18.94 12.43 -4.77
N LEU A 6 19.09 11.12 -4.55
CA LEU A 6 18.03 10.32 -3.92
C LEU A 6 17.85 10.87 -2.49
N GLN A 7 16.95 11.84 -2.35
CA GLN A 7 16.54 12.36 -1.05
C GLN A 7 15.23 11.67 -0.70
N VAL A 8 15.33 10.64 0.13
CA VAL A 8 14.16 9.98 0.70
C VAL A 8 13.53 10.93 1.73
N GLY A 9 12.35 11.42 1.44
CA GLY A 9 11.57 12.26 2.35
C GLY A 9 10.35 11.54 2.93
N LEU A 10 9.90 10.47 2.27
CA LEU A 10 8.72 9.70 2.64
C LEU A 10 8.99 8.22 2.50
N GLY A 11 8.36 7.42 3.35
CA GLY A 11 8.44 5.98 3.29
C GLY A 11 7.21 5.29 3.87
N VAL A 12 6.89 4.11 3.34
CA VAL A 12 5.81 3.27 3.85
C VAL A 12 6.21 1.80 3.81
N ASN A 13 5.72 1.02 4.78
CA ASN A 13 5.83 -0.43 4.72
C ASN A 13 5.04 -0.95 3.53
N VAL A 14 5.67 -1.77 2.70
CA VAL A 14 5.00 -2.41 1.57
C VAL A 14 4.22 -3.62 2.07
N ILE A 15 2.93 -3.67 1.75
CA ILE A 15 2.10 -4.86 1.89
C ILE A 15 2.02 -5.49 0.49
N PRO A 16 2.69 -6.63 0.24
CA PRO A 16 2.67 -7.27 -1.07
C PRO A 16 1.25 -7.67 -1.49
N SER A 17 0.90 -7.43 -2.75
CA SER A 17 -0.41 -7.76 -3.32
C SER A 17 -0.28 -8.06 -4.80
N ASP A 18 -1.03 -9.04 -5.30
CA ASP A 18 -1.03 -9.35 -6.73
C ASP A 18 -1.90 -8.37 -7.55
N THR A 19 -2.74 -7.58 -6.89
CA THR A 19 -3.72 -6.69 -7.54
C THR A 19 -3.61 -5.22 -7.14
N ILE A 20 -3.09 -4.91 -5.95
CA ILE A 20 -3.09 -3.56 -5.37
C ILE A 20 -1.67 -2.98 -5.46
N ASN A 21 -1.56 -1.74 -5.93
CA ASN A 21 -0.29 -1.04 -6.01
C ASN A 21 0.19 -0.55 -4.64
N ILE A 22 1.47 -0.22 -4.54
CA ILE A 22 2.01 0.57 -3.42
C ILE A 22 1.32 1.94 -3.46
N PRO A 23 0.74 2.43 -2.35
CA PRO A 23 0.00 3.68 -2.36
C PRO A 23 0.89 4.91 -2.57
N ASN A 24 0.32 6.01 -3.01
CA ASN A 24 0.98 7.30 -2.97
C ASN A 24 0.85 7.92 -1.57
N VAL A 25 1.98 8.02 -0.87
CA VAL A 25 2.02 8.58 0.50
C VAL A 25 2.25 10.10 0.53
N SER A 26 2.49 10.73 -0.61
CA SER A 26 2.64 12.19 -0.73
C SER A 26 1.31 12.92 -0.93
N GLY A 27 0.24 12.18 -1.22
CA GLY A 27 -1.11 12.71 -1.41
C GLY A 27 -1.90 12.88 -0.10
N PRO A 28 -3.15 13.36 -0.20
CA PRO A 28 -4.05 13.43 0.94
C PRO A 28 -4.27 12.04 1.55
N THR A 29 -4.17 11.94 2.86
CA THR A 29 -4.44 10.71 3.62
C THR A 29 -5.54 10.95 4.64
N GLN A 30 -6.30 9.89 4.94
CA GLN A 30 -7.27 9.88 6.03
C GLN A 30 -7.01 8.65 6.89
N SER A 31 -6.90 8.83 8.21
CA SER A 31 -6.64 7.75 9.15
C SER A 31 -7.69 7.73 10.23
N GLY A 32 -7.92 6.57 10.81
CA GLY A 32 -8.87 6.38 11.89
C GLY A 32 -8.80 4.98 12.47
N SER A 33 -9.83 4.62 13.22
CA SER A 33 -10.02 3.28 13.75
C SER A 33 -11.44 2.79 13.44
N ALA A 34 -11.55 1.56 12.98
CA ALA A 34 -12.85 0.96 12.71
C ALA A 34 -13.65 0.83 14.01
N THR A 35 -14.93 1.20 13.97
CA THR A 35 -15.83 1.19 15.13
C THR A 35 -16.75 -0.02 15.18
N SER A 36 -16.71 -0.85 14.14
CA SER A 36 -17.41 -2.15 14.13
C SER A 36 -16.78 -3.12 13.14
N THR A 37 -17.04 -4.42 13.35
CA THR A 37 -16.69 -5.47 12.38
C THR A 37 -17.86 -5.70 11.44
N SER A 38 -17.63 -5.53 10.14
CA SER A 38 -18.62 -5.79 9.08
C SER A 38 -17.91 -6.36 7.86
N ALA A 39 -18.41 -7.46 7.32
CA ALA A 39 -17.77 -8.16 6.22
C ALA A 39 -17.60 -7.25 4.99
N ASN A 40 -16.38 -7.18 4.48
CA ASN A 40 -15.97 -6.32 3.36
C ASN A 40 -16.26 -4.83 3.55
N ASN A 41 -16.42 -4.35 4.78
CA ASN A 41 -16.62 -2.93 5.05
C ASN A 41 -15.57 -2.38 6.02
N LEU A 42 -15.25 -1.12 5.85
CA LEU A 42 -14.64 -0.26 6.86
C LEU A 42 -15.74 0.62 7.43
N VAL A 43 -16.05 0.47 8.70
CA VAL A 43 -17.04 1.29 9.40
C VAL A 43 -16.33 2.12 10.46
N ASP A 44 -16.45 3.44 10.37
CA ASP A 44 -15.88 4.39 11.34
C ASP A 44 -16.89 5.53 11.57
N THR A 45 -17.54 5.52 12.71
CA THR A 45 -18.57 6.53 13.08
C THR A 45 -18.00 7.92 13.32
N ALA A 46 -16.70 8.07 13.48
CA ALA A 46 -16.03 9.36 13.59
C ALA A 46 -15.56 9.92 12.24
N ALA A 47 -15.56 9.10 11.20
CA ALA A 47 -15.14 9.51 9.87
C ALA A 47 -16.23 10.30 9.12
N THR A 48 -15.80 11.00 8.07
CA THR A 48 -16.69 11.60 7.06
C THR A 48 -16.19 11.18 5.69
N PHE A 49 -16.61 10.00 5.25
CA PHE A 49 -16.25 9.46 3.95
C PHE A 49 -17.08 10.12 2.84
N THR A 50 -16.46 10.30 1.69
CA THR A 50 -17.09 10.89 0.51
C THR A 50 -16.77 10.07 -0.73
N ASN A 51 -17.57 10.19 -1.78
CA ASN A 51 -17.44 9.38 -3.00
C ASN A 51 -16.10 9.54 -3.74
N ASN A 52 -15.32 10.57 -3.45
CA ASN A 52 -13.98 10.73 -4.00
C ASN A 52 -12.97 9.70 -3.46
N LEU A 53 -13.32 8.94 -2.42
CA LEU A 53 -12.49 7.86 -1.87
C LEU A 53 -12.60 6.54 -2.64
N VAL A 54 -13.52 6.43 -3.61
CA VAL A 54 -13.59 5.24 -4.48
C VAL A 54 -12.29 5.09 -5.26
N GLY A 55 -11.69 3.89 -5.20
CA GLY A 55 -10.37 3.60 -5.78
C GLY A 55 -9.20 3.84 -4.82
N TYR A 56 -9.40 4.47 -3.67
CA TYR A 56 -8.34 4.62 -2.66
C TYR A 56 -7.92 3.25 -2.12
N ILE A 57 -6.67 3.19 -1.68
CA ILE A 57 -6.08 2.02 -1.02
C ILE A 57 -6.24 2.17 0.49
N VAL A 58 -6.79 1.14 1.12
CA VAL A 58 -6.93 1.03 2.58
C VAL A 58 -5.81 0.14 3.10
N TYR A 59 -4.97 0.68 3.95
CA TYR A 59 -4.03 -0.08 4.78
C TYR A 59 -4.67 -0.32 6.15
N ASN A 60 -4.88 -1.58 6.52
CA ASN A 60 -5.08 -1.98 7.90
C ASN A 60 -3.69 -2.02 8.55
N THR A 61 -3.40 -1.05 9.39
CA THR A 61 -2.09 -0.92 10.04
C THR A 61 -1.95 -1.81 11.27
N THR A 62 -3.04 -2.41 11.75
CA THR A 62 -3.03 -3.39 12.84
C THR A 62 -2.56 -4.75 12.34
N ASP A 63 -3.12 -5.24 11.23
CA ASP A 63 -2.87 -6.60 10.71
C ASP A 63 -1.93 -6.61 9.50
N ASN A 64 -1.51 -5.45 8.99
CA ASN A 64 -0.71 -5.31 7.76
C ASN A 64 -1.40 -5.97 6.55
N THR A 65 -2.67 -5.67 6.37
CA THR A 65 -3.47 -6.10 5.21
C THR A 65 -3.92 -4.91 4.38
N VAL A 66 -4.27 -5.15 3.11
CA VAL A 66 -4.58 -4.10 2.15
C VAL A 66 -5.81 -4.45 1.32
N ALA A 67 -6.65 -3.45 1.06
CA ALA A 67 -7.79 -3.54 0.14
C ALA A 67 -7.97 -2.21 -0.61
N THR A 68 -8.83 -2.19 -1.62
CA THR A 68 -9.26 -0.97 -2.29
C THR A 68 -10.71 -0.63 -1.92
N VAL A 69 -11.03 0.66 -1.90
CA VAL A 69 -12.41 1.13 -1.75
C VAL A 69 -13.15 0.93 -3.05
N THR A 70 -14.21 0.12 -3.03
CA THR A 70 -15.04 -0.18 -4.21
C THR A 70 -16.27 0.72 -4.30
N SER A 71 -16.81 1.14 -3.16
CA SER A 71 -17.91 2.10 -3.09
C SER A 71 -17.99 2.75 -1.70
N VAL A 72 -18.76 3.83 -1.60
CA VAL A 72 -19.09 4.51 -0.35
C VAL A 72 -20.58 4.31 -0.09
N THR A 73 -20.93 3.68 1.01
CA THR A 73 -22.35 3.45 1.39
C THR A 73 -22.94 4.70 2.00
N ASP A 74 -22.22 5.31 2.93
CA ASP A 74 -22.58 6.53 3.64
C ASP A 74 -21.31 7.22 4.20
N ALA A 75 -21.51 8.29 4.96
CA ALA A 75 -20.39 9.06 5.53
C ALA A 75 -19.50 8.27 6.53
N ASN A 76 -19.96 7.13 7.00
CA ASN A 76 -19.26 6.33 8.01
C ASN A 76 -18.88 4.93 7.50
N THR A 77 -19.24 4.58 6.25
CA THR A 77 -19.10 3.20 5.75
C THR A 77 -18.52 3.17 4.33
N LEU A 78 -17.36 2.54 4.18
CA LEU A 78 -16.75 2.18 2.90
C LEU A 78 -16.92 0.69 2.63
N VAL A 79 -17.19 0.33 1.37
CA VAL A 79 -17.14 -1.05 0.89
C VAL A 79 -15.75 -1.33 0.34
N LEU A 80 -15.15 -2.44 0.74
CA LEU A 80 -13.79 -2.82 0.39
C LEU A 80 -13.75 -4.00 -0.56
N SER A 81 -12.69 -4.12 -1.35
CA SER A 81 -12.44 -5.26 -2.24
C SER A 81 -12.13 -6.58 -1.50
N ALA A 82 -11.80 -6.51 -0.21
CA ALA A 82 -11.51 -7.67 0.64
C ALA A 82 -11.91 -7.39 2.08
N ASN A 83 -12.18 -8.46 2.83
CA ASN A 83 -12.51 -8.38 4.25
C ASN A 83 -11.23 -8.27 5.08
N ILE A 84 -10.81 -7.05 5.37
CA ILE A 84 -9.56 -6.76 6.07
C ILE A 84 -9.76 -5.97 7.38
N MET A 85 -10.98 -5.55 7.73
CA MET A 85 -11.20 -4.67 8.88
C MET A 85 -12.07 -5.33 9.94
N ALA A 86 -11.65 -5.19 11.20
CA ALA A 86 -12.43 -5.55 12.37
C ALA A 86 -12.54 -4.36 13.35
N ASN A 87 -13.39 -4.49 14.35
CA ASN A 87 -13.58 -3.44 15.35
C ASN A 87 -12.27 -3.10 16.09
N ALA A 88 -12.02 -1.82 16.31
CA ALA A 88 -10.84 -1.23 16.96
C ALA A 88 -9.53 -1.34 16.17
N GLU A 89 -9.54 -1.84 14.94
CA GLU A 89 -8.36 -1.84 14.07
C GLU A 89 -8.13 -0.47 13.46
N SER A 90 -6.86 -0.09 13.38
CA SER A 90 -6.43 1.17 12.80
C SER A 90 -6.24 1.06 11.29
N TYR A 91 -6.60 2.12 10.58
CA TYR A 91 -6.47 2.19 9.13
C TYR A 91 -5.88 3.51 8.66
N THR A 92 -5.33 3.48 7.45
CA THR A 92 -4.98 4.68 6.68
C THR A 92 -5.42 4.50 5.23
N LEU A 93 -6.08 5.52 4.70
CA LEU A 93 -6.51 5.63 3.30
C LEU A 93 -5.45 6.42 2.52
N TYR A 94 -5.05 5.91 1.36
CA TYR A 94 -4.10 6.55 0.45
C TYR A 94 -4.67 6.57 -0.96
N ALA A 95 -4.27 7.55 -1.76
CA ALA A 95 -4.56 7.55 -3.19
C ALA A 95 -3.79 6.45 -3.92
N ASP A 96 -4.38 5.86 -4.98
CA ASP A 96 -3.73 4.87 -5.87
C ASP A 96 -3.19 5.56 -7.14
N ASP A 97 -2.32 6.55 -6.97
CA ASP A 97 -1.68 7.30 -8.06
C ASP A 97 -0.15 7.33 -7.95
N ASN A 98 0.44 6.28 -7.33
CA ASN A 98 1.88 6.14 -7.23
C ASN A 98 2.54 6.06 -8.62
N ALA A 99 3.39 7.05 -8.93
CA ALA A 99 4.15 7.11 -10.17
C ALA A 99 5.37 6.18 -10.19
N GLY A 100 5.76 5.66 -9.03
CA GLY A 100 6.91 4.79 -8.80
C GLY A 100 7.68 5.20 -7.55
N CYS A 101 8.26 4.23 -6.89
CA CYS A 101 9.09 4.39 -5.70
C CYS A 101 10.33 3.50 -5.79
N VAL A 102 11.34 3.79 -4.98
CA VAL A 102 12.50 2.93 -4.77
C VAL A 102 12.21 2.01 -3.59
N LEU A 103 12.68 0.77 -3.62
CA LEU A 103 12.49 -0.17 -2.52
C LEU A 103 13.76 -0.37 -1.72
N TYR A 104 13.60 -0.46 -0.40
CA TYR A 104 14.58 -1.03 0.52
C TYR A 104 14.06 -2.39 0.99
N VAL A 105 14.92 -3.42 0.96
CA VAL A 105 14.59 -4.80 1.33
C VAL A 105 15.28 -5.14 2.64
N GLY A 106 14.53 -5.29 3.71
CA GLY A 106 15.07 -5.59 5.04
C GLY A 106 15.32 -7.08 5.28
N GLY A 107 14.54 -7.96 4.66
CA GLY A 107 14.68 -9.42 4.76
C GLY A 107 14.98 -10.04 3.40
N ALA A 108 16.05 -10.85 3.32
CA ALA A 108 16.52 -11.46 2.09
C ALA A 108 15.47 -12.39 1.45
N GLY A 109 15.51 -12.50 0.12
CA GLY A 109 14.63 -13.39 -0.64
C GLY A 109 14.49 -12.97 -2.09
N ASP A 110 13.59 -13.62 -2.81
CA ASP A 110 13.20 -13.23 -4.16
C ASP A 110 12.17 -12.12 -4.09
N LEU A 111 12.33 -11.10 -4.92
CA LEU A 111 11.47 -9.93 -4.98
C LEU A 111 10.86 -9.79 -6.37
N ARG A 112 9.54 -10.03 -6.49
CA ARG A 112 8.80 -9.83 -7.73
C ARG A 112 8.07 -8.51 -7.71
N VAL A 113 8.30 -7.68 -8.71
CA VAL A 113 7.76 -6.32 -8.77
C VAL A 113 7.14 -5.99 -10.13
N LEU A 114 6.18 -5.07 -10.11
CA LEU A 114 5.72 -4.35 -11.28
C LEU A 114 6.40 -2.99 -11.29
N THR A 115 7.15 -2.70 -12.35
CA THR A 115 7.81 -1.39 -12.51
C THR A 115 6.81 -0.31 -12.96
N SER A 116 7.22 0.95 -12.86
CA SER A 116 6.41 2.08 -13.34
C SER A 116 6.13 2.04 -14.85
N SER A 117 6.99 1.38 -15.62
CA SER A 117 6.79 1.14 -17.06
C SER A 117 5.90 -0.06 -17.39
N GLY A 118 5.42 -0.81 -16.37
CA GLY A 118 4.56 -1.98 -16.54
C GLY A 118 5.30 -3.30 -16.72
N SER A 119 6.62 -3.35 -16.51
CA SER A 119 7.39 -4.59 -16.58
C SER A 119 7.26 -5.40 -15.30
N ASP A 120 6.90 -6.69 -15.41
CA ASP A 120 6.90 -7.68 -14.33
C ASP A 120 8.29 -8.32 -14.26
N ILE A 121 9.01 -8.10 -13.17
CA ILE A 121 10.40 -8.50 -13.00
C ILE A 121 10.58 -9.17 -11.64
N THR A 122 11.34 -10.27 -11.62
CA THR A 122 11.77 -10.92 -10.38
C THR A 122 13.26 -10.74 -10.17
N PHE A 123 13.64 -10.10 -9.06
CA PHE A 123 15.02 -10.07 -8.57
C PHE A 123 15.24 -11.28 -7.65
N THR A 124 16.07 -12.20 -8.07
CA THR A 124 16.33 -13.43 -7.30
C THR A 124 17.49 -13.23 -6.32
N GLY A 125 17.33 -13.79 -5.11
CA GLY A 125 18.38 -13.79 -4.10
C GLY A 125 18.77 -12.38 -3.62
N VAL A 126 17.82 -11.46 -3.51
CA VAL A 126 18.06 -10.11 -2.97
C VAL A 126 18.53 -10.25 -1.52
N LEU A 127 19.63 -9.58 -1.18
CA LEU A 127 20.17 -9.60 0.18
C LEU A 127 19.44 -8.62 1.10
N ALA A 128 19.41 -8.90 2.40
CA ALA A 128 18.94 -7.95 3.40
C ALA A 128 19.78 -6.67 3.37
N GLY A 129 19.12 -5.52 3.46
CA GLY A 129 19.76 -4.20 3.36
C GLY A 129 19.92 -3.68 1.93
N SER A 130 19.40 -4.39 0.92
CA SER A 130 19.52 -3.96 -0.48
C SER A 130 18.53 -2.85 -0.82
N PHE A 131 18.99 -1.91 -1.65
CA PHE A 131 18.14 -0.96 -2.36
C PHE A 131 17.89 -1.44 -3.79
N ILE A 132 16.66 -1.32 -4.25
CA ILE A 132 16.27 -1.68 -5.62
C ILE A 132 16.15 -0.38 -6.43
N PRO A 133 17.14 -0.03 -7.27
CA PRO A 133 17.19 1.27 -7.96
C PRO A 133 16.31 1.28 -9.21
N VAL A 134 15.08 0.79 -9.09
CA VAL A 134 14.07 0.74 -10.14
C VAL A 134 12.81 1.39 -9.60
N GLN A 135 12.10 2.13 -10.44
CA GLN A 135 10.83 2.73 -10.08
C GLN A 135 9.74 1.64 -10.05
N VAL A 136 9.25 1.32 -8.86
CA VAL A 136 8.30 0.23 -8.60
C VAL A 136 6.93 0.77 -8.28
N LYS A 137 5.89 0.18 -8.87
CA LYS A 137 4.48 0.44 -8.56
C LYS A 137 3.86 -0.60 -7.64
N ARG A 138 4.29 -1.85 -7.74
CA ARG A 138 3.71 -2.96 -6.98
C ARG A 138 4.78 -3.97 -6.62
N VAL A 139 4.66 -4.54 -5.43
CA VAL A 139 5.32 -5.78 -5.05
C VAL A 139 4.26 -6.88 -5.05
N PHE A 140 4.47 -7.93 -5.83
CA PHE A 140 3.55 -9.06 -5.86
C PHE A 140 3.64 -9.87 -4.57
N SER A 141 2.53 -10.47 -4.14
CA SER A 141 2.52 -11.46 -3.07
C SER A 141 2.95 -12.84 -3.58
N THR A 142 2.54 -13.19 -4.80
CA THR A 142 2.94 -14.46 -5.45
C THR A 142 4.38 -14.39 -5.95
N SER A 143 5.16 -15.41 -5.64
CA SER A 143 6.60 -15.54 -6.01
C SER A 143 7.48 -14.44 -5.40
N ASN A 144 7.10 -13.92 -4.25
CA ASN A 144 7.89 -13.01 -3.43
C ASN A 144 8.20 -13.68 -2.11
N THR A 145 9.48 -13.79 -1.77
CA THR A 145 9.95 -14.33 -0.49
C THR A 145 10.73 -13.33 0.33
N ALA A 146 11.07 -12.19 -0.27
CA ALA A 146 11.65 -11.04 0.44
C ALA A 146 10.66 -10.46 1.45
N THR A 147 11.16 -9.97 2.58
CA THR A 147 10.35 -9.44 3.68
C THR A 147 10.84 -8.07 4.14
N SER A 148 10.06 -7.41 5.02
CA SER A 148 10.41 -6.10 5.58
C SER A 148 10.78 -5.08 4.50
N ILE A 149 9.91 -4.96 3.50
CA ILE A 149 10.13 -4.10 2.34
C ILE A 149 9.57 -2.71 2.65
N LEU A 150 10.37 -1.67 2.40
CA LEU A 150 9.97 -0.28 2.49
C LEU A 150 9.92 0.33 1.09
N ALA A 151 8.88 1.06 0.80
CA ALA A 151 8.81 1.95 -0.36
C ALA A 151 9.24 3.36 0.05
N LEU A 152 10.07 4.00 -0.77
CA LEU A 152 10.77 5.24 -0.46
C LEU A 152 10.64 6.24 -1.62
N TRP A 153 10.35 7.54 -1.31
CA TRP A 153 10.25 8.65 -2.26
C TRP A 153 11.15 9.82 -1.91
#